data_8ee70b96bede88f84900b1222e45ae91
#
_entry.id   8ee70b96bede88f84900b1222e45ae91
#
_cell.length_a   1.000
_cell.length_b   1.000
_cell.length_c   1.000
_cell.angle_alpha   90.00
_cell.angle_beta   90.00
_cell.angle_gamma   90.00
#
_symmetry.space_group_name_H-M   'P 1'
#
loop_
_entity.id
_entity.type
_entity.pdbx_description
1 polymer ?
#
loop_
_entity_poly.entity_id
_entity_poly.type
_entity_poly.pdbx_seq_one_letter_code
_entity_poly.pdbx_strand_id
1 'polypeptide(L)'
;MISIVKDLKESTALPQEWQGFKPGAWTESIDVRDFIQHNYTPYSGNEEFLSGPSQRTLRLWDELKVLLKREIDNGGVLDADEEVVSSITSHKPGYIDKELEVVVGLQTDAPLKRALMPFGGLRMAQQALESYGFKMCEKTADIFKKIRKTHNEGVFDAYTSDIRAARSAGIITGLPDAYGRGRIIGDYRRVALYGTDKLIAERRKDLKNREHSPLTDELIRLREEMSEQIRALEELAQLGASYGCDLTRPAANAREAVQWTYLGYLAAVKEQNGAAMSLGRVSTFFDIYFTRDLEQGLITEEEVQEIIDQFVMKLRIVRFIRTPDYNNLFSGDPTWVTESIGGMGEDGRTLVTRSSFRMLQTLYNLGPAPEPNLTVLWSRNLPEAFKSFCAKVSIETSSVQYENDDLMRPHWGDDYGIACCVSAMRIGKQMQFFGARANLAKCLLYALNGGVDELKGKQVAPPSPRYTCLLYTSDAA
;
A
#
# COMPACT_ATOMS: atom_id res chain seq x y z
N MET A 1 30.85 -41.80 16.11
CA MET A 1 30.63 -40.35 15.91
C MET A 1 29.36 -39.99 16.68
N ILE A 2 29.52 -39.38 17.85
CA ILE A 2 28.46 -39.10 18.81
C ILE A 2 27.82 -37.76 18.41
N SER A 3 26.53 -37.80 18.06
CA SER A 3 25.73 -36.65 17.80
C SER A 3 25.48 -35.88 19.09
N ILE A 4 26.03 -34.67 19.19
CA ILE A 4 25.70 -33.71 20.24
C ILE A 4 24.45 -32.96 19.73
N VAL A 5 23.29 -33.47 20.06
CA VAL A 5 22.05 -32.69 20.00
C VAL A 5 22.08 -31.77 21.23
N LYS A 6 22.42 -30.52 21.02
CA LYS A 6 22.26 -29.49 22.03
C LYS A 6 20.76 -29.22 22.15
N ASP A 7 20.17 -29.67 23.26
CA ASP A 7 18.85 -29.23 23.70
C ASP A 7 18.90 -27.70 23.91
N LEU A 8 18.46 -26.97 22.91
CA LEU A 8 18.07 -25.57 23.08
C LEU A 8 16.77 -25.59 23.89
N LYS A 9 16.85 -25.47 25.21
CA LYS A 9 15.73 -25.02 26.01
C LYS A 9 15.28 -23.70 25.43
N GLU A 10 14.15 -23.67 24.76
CA GLU A 10 13.48 -22.44 24.36
C GLU A 10 13.33 -21.58 25.62
N SER A 11 13.96 -20.42 25.62
CA SER A 11 13.77 -19.42 26.66
C SER A 11 12.30 -19.03 26.66
N THR A 12 11.58 -19.25 27.75
CA THR A 12 10.19 -18.86 27.94
C THR A 12 10.03 -17.34 28.13
N ALA A 13 11.12 -16.58 28.13
CA ALA A 13 11.10 -15.13 28.24
C ALA A 13 10.79 -14.48 26.88
N LEU A 14 9.87 -13.53 26.90
CA LEU A 14 9.56 -12.70 25.72
C LEU A 14 10.80 -11.93 25.26
N PRO A 15 10.98 -11.67 23.96
CA PRO A 15 12.03 -10.79 23.44
C PRO A 15 12.06 -9.45 24.20
N GLN A 16 13.25 -8.89 24.33
CA GLN A 16 13.43 -7.62 25.05
C GLN A 16 12.61 -6.49 24.43
N GLU A 17 12.47 -6.51 23.13
CA GLU A 17 11.70 -5.53 22.35
C GLU A 17 10.20 -5.56 22.66
N TRP A 18 9.69 -6.67 23.14
CA TRP A 18 8.27 -6.83 23.53
C TRP A 18 8.00 -6.50 25.01
N GLN A 19 9.02 -6.11 25.76
CA GLN A 19 8.82 -5.69 27.14
C GLN A 19 7.89 -4.48 27.23
N GLY A 20 7.00 -4.52 28.23
CA GLY A 20 5.95 -3.51 28.43
C GLY A 20 4.65 -3.79 27.67
N PHE A 21 4.61 -4.77 26.77
CA PHE A 21 3.38 -5.20 26.10
C PHE A 21 2.72 -6.37 26.80
N LYS A 22 1.38 -6.40 26.77
CA LYS A 22 0.58 -7.51 27.30
C LYS A 22 0.63 -8.68 26.31
N PRO A 23 1.00 -9.88 26.78
CA PRO A 23 1.04 -11.06 25.92
C PRO A 23 -0.37 -11.47 25.46
N GLY A 24 -0.41 -12.21 24.37
CA GLY A 24 -1.61 -12.78 23.76
C GLY A 24 -1.22 -13.84 22.74
N ALA A 25 -2.14 -14.27 21.91
CA ALA A 25 -1.86 -15.23 20.84
C ALA A 25 -0.79 -14.72 19.87
N TRP A 26 -0.64 -13.41 19.73
CA TRP A 26 0.38 -12.73 18.91
C TRP A 26 1.82 -13.09 19.32
N THR A 27 2.07 -13.51 20.56
CA THR A 27 3.42 -13.91 21.00
C THR A 27 3.82 -15.28 20.43
N GLU A 28 2.85 -16.15 20.16
CA GLU A 28 3.05 -17.51 19.69
C GLU A 28 2.90 -17.64 18.16
N SER A 29 2.01 -16.83 17.58
CA SER A 29 1.70 -16.84 16.16
C SER A 29 1.73 -15.43 15.56
N ILE A 30 1.76 -15.33 14.23
CA ILE A 30 1.71 -14.03 13.53
C ILE A 30 0.28 -13.49 13.56
N ASP A 31 -0.04 -12.68 14.56
CA ASP A 31 -1.36 -12.05 14.74
C ASP A 31 -1.25 -10.60 15.24
N VAL A 32 -1.16 -9.65 14.31
CA VAL A 32 -1.08 -8.21 14.62
C VAL A 32 -2.40 -7.71 15.21
N ARG A 33 -3.54 -8.26 14.79
CA ARG A 33 -4.84 -7.87 15.35
C ARG A 33 -4.92 -8.20 16.83
N ASP A 34 -4.49 -9.40 17.23
CA ASP A 34 -4.46 -9.81 18.65
C ASP A 34 -3.53 -8.89 19.47
N PHE A 35 -2.36 -8.54 18.93
CA PHE A 35 -1.46 -7.56 19.56
C PHE A 35 -2.16 -6.22 19.80
N ILE A 36 -2.84 -5.69 18.79
CA ILE A 36 -3.56 -4.41 18.90
C ILE A 36 -4.64 -4.53 19.98
N GLN A 37 -5.48 -5.55 19.91
CA GLN A 37 -6.61 -5.74 20.86
C GLN A 37 -6.17 -5.78 22.32
N HIS A 38 -5.01 -6.35 22.61
CA HIS A 38 -4.46 -6.45 23.96
C HIS A 38 -3.76 -5.18 24.45
N ASN A 39 -3.24 -4.35 23.53
CA ASN A 39 -2.26 -3.31 23.89
C ASN A 39 -2.69 -1.88 23.58
N TYR A 40 -3.67 -1.64 22.69
CA TYR A 40 -4.05 -0.26 22.39
C TYR A 40 -4.90 0.36 23.50
N THR A 41 -4.81 1.67 23.63
CA THR A 41 -5.60 2.47 24.55
C THR A 41 -6.55 3.38 23.79
N PRO A 42 -7.88 3.17 23.86
CA PRO A 42 -8.84 4.07 23.26
C PRO A 42 -8.70 5.49 23.80
N TYR A 43 -8.87 6.49 22.93
CA TYR A 43 -8.80 7.88 23.31
C TYR A 43 -10.11 8.61 22.99
N SER A 44 -10.70 9.26 24.00
CA SER A 44 -11.95 10.02 23.88
C SER A 44 -11.78 11.51 24.24
N GLY A 45 -10.55 11.94 24.50
CA GLY A 45 -10.24 13.36 24.73
C GLY A 45 -10.19 14.19 23.44
N ASN A 46 -9.78 15.43 23.58
CA ASN A 46 -9.66 16.39 22.47
C ASN A 46 -8.23 16.50 21.92
N GLU A 47 -8.01 17.47 21.01
CA GLU A 47 -6.76 17.70 20.31
C GLU A 47 -5.72 18.54 21.05
N GLU A 48 -5.96 18.95 22.29
CA GLU A 48 -5.09 19.89 23.04
C GLU A 48 -3.66 19.39 23.27
N PHE A 49 -3.44 18.07 23.22
CA PHE A 49 -2.11 17.46 23.36
C PHE A 49 -1.25 17.57 22.10
N LEU A 50 -1.83 17.90 20.94
CA LEU A 50 -1.12 17.90 19.67
C LEU A 50 0.00 18.96 19.65
N SER A 51 1.15 18.56 19.10
CA SER A 51 2.26 19.47 18.80
C SER A 51 2.19 19.99 17.37
N GLY A 52 2.72 21.20 17.18
CA GLY A 52 3.08 21.69 15.85
C GLY A 52 4.28 20.92 15.27
N PRO A 53 4.71 21.25 14.05
CA PRO A 53 5.88 20.65 13.44
C PRO A 53 7.16 21.08 14.16
N SER A 54 8.10 20.14 14.35
CA SER A 54 9.42 20.48 14.89
C SER A 54 10.21 21.36 13.91
N GLN A 55 11.25 22.05 14.42
CA GLN A 55 12.14 22.85 13.57
C GLN A 55 12.86 21.98 12.52
N ARG A 56 13.18 20.75 12.86
CA ARG A 56 13.77 19.77 11.94
C ARG A 56 12.79 19.40 10.83
N THR A 57 11.54 19.12 11.17
CA THR A 57 10.46 18.86 10.21
C THR A 57 10.27 20.03 9.25
N LEU A 58 10.21 21.27 9.77
CA LEU A 58 10.04 22.47 8.94
C LEU A 58 11.19 22.64 7.94
N ARG A 59 12.44 22.50 8.39
CA ARG A 59 13.60 22.60 7.51
C ARG A 59 13.58 21.52 6.41
N LEU A 60 13.35 20.26 6.77
CA LEU A 60 13.26 19.17 5.80
C LEU A 60 12.12 19.38 4.80
N TRP A 61 10.98 19.87 5.27
CA TRP A 61 9.83 20.17 4.41
C TRP A 61 10.08 21.34 3.47
N ASP A 62 10.80 22.36 3.91
CA ASP A 62 11.19 23.48 3.05
C ASP A 62 12.14 23.05 1.92
N GLU A 63 13.12 22.20 2.23
CA GLU A 63 13.98 21.59 1.21
C GLU A 63 13.18 20.76 0.19
N LEU A 64 12.26 19.95 0.69
CA LEU A 64 11.41 19.14 -0.18
C LEU A 64 10.49 19.98 -1.06
N LYS A 65 9.92 21.06 -0.55
CA LYS A 65 9.11 22.02 -1.34
C LYS A 65 9.91 22.62 -2.51
N VAL A 66 11.19 22.91 -2.31
CA VAL A 66 12.07 23.40 -3.38
C VAL A 66 12.21 22.34 -4.50
N LEU A 67 12.39 21.06 -4.12
CA LEU A 67 12.47 19.97 -5.09
C LEU A 67 11.15 19.75 -5.81
N LEU A 68 10.01 19.79 -5.11
CA LEU A 68 8.68 19.68 -5.69
C LEU A 68 8.39 20.83 -6.67
N LYS A 69 8.79 22.04 -6.34
CA LYS A 69 8.67 23.20 -7.23
C LYS A 69 9.48 22.98 -8.52
N ARG A 70 10.72 22.53 -8.39
CA ARG A 70 11.57 22.20 -9.55
C ARG A 70 10.95 21.09 -10.41
N GLU A 71 10.36 20.08 -9.81
CA GLU A 71 9.66 19.01 -10.52
C GLU A 71 8.49 19.57 -11.36
N ILE A 72 7.68 20.47 -10.79
CA ILE A 72 6.59 21.16 -11.49
C ILE A 72 7.15 21.98 -12.66
N ASP A 73 8.18 22.79 -12.42
CA ASP A 73 8.79 23.65 -13.42
C ASP A 73 9.42 22.84 -14.57
N ASN A 74 9.82 21.59 -14.28
CA ASN A 74 10.36 20.64 -15.27
C ASN A 74 9.30 19.77 -15.96
N GLY A 75 8.03 20.13 -15.86
CA GLY A 75 6.94 19.41 -16.55
C GLY A 75 6.44 18.16 -15.83
N GLY A 76 6.75 18.00 -14.53
CA GLY A 76 6.20 16.95 -13.65
C GLY A 76 7.11 15.76 -13.37
N VAL A 77 8.27 15.67 -14.01
CA VAL A 77 9.30 14.66 -13.72
C VAL A 77 10.66 15.34 -13.65
N LEU A 78 11.34 15.20 -12.51
CA LEU A 78 12.65 15.81 -12.30
C LEU A 78 13.78 14.93 -12.81
N ASP A 79 13.72 13.63 -12.56
CA ASP A 79 14.72 12.63 -12.95
C ASP A 79 14.08 11.25 -13.03
N ALA A 80 14.66 10.32 -13.80
CA ALA A 80 14.19 8.95 -13.95
C ALA A 80 15.35 7.99 -14.21
N ASP A 81 15.22 6.74 -13.74
CA ASP A 81 16.13 5.67 -14.10
C ASP A 81 15.90 5.23 -15.54
N GLU A 82 16.99 5.01 -16.28
CA GLU A 82 16.98 4.49 -17.65
C GLU A 82 17.52 3.05 -17.74
N GLU A 83 18.34 2.64 -16.78
CA GLU A 83 19.06 1.36 -16.77
C GLU A 83 18.72 0.48 -15.58
N VAL A 84 18.53 1.08 -14.38
CA VAL A 84 18.34 0.34 -13.14
C VAL A 84 16.86 -0.03 -12.98
N VAL A 85 16.56 -1.30 -13.16
CA VAL A 85 15.22 -1.85 -12.90
C VAL A 85 14.98 -1.91 -11.40
N SER A 86 13.83 -1.36 -10.95
CA SER A 86 13.49 -1.32 -9.54
C SER A 86 13.30 -2.72 -8.94
N SER A 87 13.92 -2.93 -7.81
CA SER A 87 13.70 -4.06 -6.89
C SER A 87 14.05 -3.61 -5.47
N ILE A 88 13.82 -4.44 -4.46
CA ILE A 88 14.01 -4.08 -3.05
C ILE A 88 15.42 -3.50 -2.81
N THR A 89 16.45 -4.12 -3.39
CA THR A 89 17.88 -3.79 -3.17
C THR A 89 18.56 -3.12 -4.37
N SER A 90 17.80 -2.71 -5.41
CA SER A 90 18.39 -2.21 -6.67
C SER A 90 19.14 -0.88 -6.54
N HIS A 91 18.80 -0.07 -5.55
CA HIS A 91 19.35 1.28 -5.39
C HIS A 91 20.18 1.39 -4.11
N LYS A 92 21.21 2.23 -4.15
CA LYS A 92 21.90 2.68 -2.95
C LYS A 92 20.96 3.52 -2.08
N PRO A 93 21.22 3.64 -0.76
CA PRO A 93 20.42 4.50 0.10
C PRO A 93 20.41 5.95 -0.38
N GLY A 94 19.21 6.49 -0.58
CA GLY A 94 18.97 7.89 -0.91
C GLY A 94 18.34 8.63 0.27
N TYR A 95 18.54 9.95 0.31
CA TYR A 95 18.02 10.84 1.35
C TYR A 95 17.53 12.13 0.72
N ILE A 96 16.59 12.80 1.39
CA ILE A 96 16.28 14.22 1.13
C ILE A 96 17.42 15.04 1.76
N ASP A 97 17.59 14.91 3.07
CA ASP A 97 18.72 15.37 3.87
C ASP A 97 19.01 14.36 4.98
N LYS A 98 20.18 13.76 4.93
CA LYS A 98 20.56 12.67 5.86
C LYS A 98 20.60 13.11 7.33
N GLU A 99 20.92 14.36 7.61
CA GLU A 99 21.05 14.88 8.98
C GLU A 99 19.68 15.30 9.58
N LEU A 100 18.71 15.59 8.72
CA LEU A 100 17.38 16.02 9.14
C LEU A 100 16.35 14.88 9.21
N GLU A 101 16.61 13.77 8.54
CA GLU A 101 15.65 12.66 8.48
C GLU A 101 15.62 11.82 9.77
N VAL A 102 14.46 11.70 10.41
CA VAL A 102 14.20 10.73 11.48
C VAL A 102 13.55 9.45 10.96
N VAL A 103 12.87 9.53 9.79
CA VAL A 103 12.37 8.40 9.01
C VAL A 103 13.13 8.37 7.70
N VAL A 104 13.93 7.34 7.47
CA VAL A 104 14.81 7.21 6.30
C VAL A 104 14.25 6.25 5.27
N GLY A 105 14.68 6.39 4.02
CA GLY A 105 14.34 5.52 2.92
C GLY A 105 13.71 6.28 1.74
N LEU A 106 14.23 6.04 0.54
CA LEU A 106 13.68 6.53 -0.72
C LEU A 106 13.42 5.38 -1.69
N GLN A 107 12.52 5.59 -2.62
CA GLN A 107 12.20 4.62 -3.68
C GLN A 107 13.40 4.35 -4.60
N THR A 108 14.23 5.38 -4.81
CA THR A 108 15.47 5.34 -5.57
C THR A 108 16.64 5.91 -4.75
N ASP A 109 17.76 6.17 -5.37
CA ASP A 109 18.95 6.76 -4.74
C ASP A 109 18.92 8.29 -4.62
N ALA A 110 17.87 8.93 -5.18
CA ALA A 110 17.69 10.38 -5.08
C ALA A 110 16.21 10.76 -4.88
N PRO A 111 15.91 11.88 -4.18
CA PRO A 111 14.55 12.34 -3.99
C PRO A 111 13.90 12.71 -5.32
N LEU A 112 12.64 12.32 -5.49
CA LEU A 112 11.80 12.53 -6.69
C LEU A 112 12.31 11.89 -7.99
N LYS A 113 13.41 11.13 -7.98
CA LYS A 113 13.84 10.34 -9.12
C LYS A 113 12.89 9.16 -9.31
N ARG A 114 12.36 8.99 -10.51
CA ARG A 114 11.39 7.93 -10.84
C ARG A 114 12.09 6.60 -11.06
N ALA A 115 11.54 5.56 -10.46
CA ALA A 115 12.04 4.20 -10.65
C ALA A 115 11.64 3.64 -12.02
N LEU A 116 12.54 2.91 -12.67
CA LEU A 116 12.25 2.15 -13.89
C LEU A 116 11.57 0.83 -13.51
N MET A 117 10.29 0.71 -13.84
CA MET A 117 9.43 -0.41 -13.44
C MET A 117 8.67 -1.05 -14.61
N PRO A 118 9.32 -1.82 -15.49
CA PRO A 118 8.67 -2.43 -16.65
C PRO A 118 7.83 -3.68 -16.32
N PHE A 119 7.76 -4.09 -15.05
CA PHE A 119 7.00 -5.28 -14.63
C PHE A 119 5.51 -5.21 -14.99
N GLY A 120 4.91 -4.01 -14.98
CA GLY A 120 3.53 -3.80 -15.39
C GLY A 120 3.32 -3.95 -16.90
N GLY A 121 4.30 -3.51 -17.69
CA GLY A 121 4.29 -3.58 -19.15
C GLY A 121 5.42 -2.74 -19.75
N LEU A 122 6.22 -3.36 -20.61
CA LEU A 122 7.39 -2.72 -21.22
C LEU A 122 7.02 -1.48 -22.03
N ARG A 123 5.99 -1.58 -22.87
CA ARG A 123 5.52 -0.46 -23.70
C ARG A 123 5.11 0.76 -22.88
N MET A 124 4.40 0.54 -21.77
CA MET A 124 3.95 1.64 -20.90
C MET A 124 5.14 2.35 -20.24
N ALA A 125 6.13 1.59 -19.76
CA ALA A 125 7.34 2.16 -19.18
C ALA A 125 8.16 2.94 -20.20
N GLN A 126 8.33 2.43 -21.42
CA GLN A 126 9.01 3.11 -22.50
C GLN A 126 8.31 4.41 -22.88
N GLN A 127 7.01 4.37 -23.12
CA GLN A 127 6.23 5.58 -23.49
C GLN A 127 6.28 6.64 -22.38
N ALA A 128 6.23 6.23 -21.11
CA ALA A 128 6.31 7.17 -19.99
C ALA A 128 7.68 7.85 -19.92
N LEU A 129 8.78 7.10 -20.05
CA LEU A 129 10.14 7.65 -20.12
C LEU A 129 10.31 8.62 -21.29
N GLU A 130 9.95 8.18 -22.49
CA GLU A 130 10.09 8.98 -23.73
C GLU A 130 9.29 10.29 -23.66
N SER A 131 8.13 10.30 -23.00
CA SER A 131 7.31 11.50 -22.83
C SER A 131 8.01 12.62 -22.05
N TYR A 132 9.00 12.27 -21.24
CA TYR A 132 9.79 13.24 -20.45
C TYR A 132 11.24 13.36 -20.92
N GLY A 133 11.59 12.81 -22.09
CA GLY A 133 12.92 12.91 -22.69
C GLY A 133 13.93 11.86 -22.20
N PHE A 134 13.50 10.86 -21.42
CA PHE A 134 14.31 9.73 -20.98
C PHE A 134 14.17 8.54 -21.93
N LYS A 135 15.11 7.60 -21.87
CA LYS A 135 15.12 6.42 -22.73
C LYS A 135 15.55 5.17 -21.98
N MET A 136 14.70 4.13 -22.00
CA MET A 136 15.09 2.83 -21.45
C MET A 136 16.26 2.24 -22.23
N CYS A 137 17.29 1.74 -21.56
CA CYS A 137 18.41 1.09 -22.21
C CYS A 137 17.97 -0.20 -22.94
N GLU A 138 18.62 -0.51 -24.04
CA GLU A 138 18.28 -1.67 -24.90
C GLU A 138 18.42 -2.99 -24.15
N LYS A 139 19.42 -3.12 -23.29
CA LYS A 139 19.64 -4.33 -22.48
C LYS A 139 18.45 -4.62 -21.55
N THR A 140 17.93 -3.60 -20.87
CA THR A 140 16.72 -3.71 -20.03
C THR A 140 15.50 -4.09 -20.87
N ALA A 141 15.30 -3.40 -21.99
CA ALA A 141 14.20 -3.73 -22.90
C ALA A 141 14.28 -5.19 -23.40
N ASP A 142 15.47 -5.68 -23.73
CA ASP A 142 15.70 -7.04 -24.20
C ASP A 142 15.42 -8.10 -23.13
N ILE A 143 15.75 -7.83 -21.85
CA ILE A 143 15.41 -8.72 -20.73
C ILE A 143 13.90 -8.96 -20.67
N PHE A 144 13.12 -7.89 -20.77
CA PHE A 144 11.65 -7.97 -20.71
C PHE A 144 11.00 -8.46 -22.00
N LYS A 145 11.65 -8.32 -23.15
CA LYS A 145 11.17 -8.89 -24.43
C LYS A 145 11.47 -10.38 -24.58
N LYS A 146 12.58 -10.86 -24.03
CA LYS A 146 13.11 -12.20 -24.34
C LYS A 146 13.06 -13.18 -23.17
N ILE A 147 13.16 -12.68 -21.92
CA ILE A 147 13.40 -13.53 -20.74
C ILE A 147 12.30 -13.37 -19.70
N ARG A 148 11.92 -12.13 -19.35
CA ARG A 148 10.92 -11.84 -18.33
C ARG A 148 9.54 -11.71 -18.92
N LYS A 149 8.55 -12.23 -18.21
CA LYS A 149 7.14 -12.04 -18.53
C LYS A 149 6.61 -10.85 -17.72
N THR A 150 6.01 -9.89 -18.39
CA THR A 150 5.36 -8.78 -17.72
C THR A 150 4.02 -9.20 -17.11
N HIS A 151 3.51 -8.43 -16.15
CA HIS A 151 2.17 -8.65 -15.60
C HIS A 151 1.10 -8.68 -16.71
N ASN A 152 1.17 -7.75 -17.67
CA ASN A 152 0.20 -7.69 -18.76
C ASN A 152 0.23 -8.93 -19.64
N GLU A 153 1.40 -9.47 -19.95
CA GLU A 153 1.52 -10.73 -20.69
C GLU A 153 0.89 -11.88 -19.92
N GLY A 154 1.17 -11.99 -18.61
CA GLY A 154 0.54 -12.99 -17.75
C GLY A 154 -0.97 -12.88 -17.70
N VAL A 155 -1.51 -11.67 -17.61
CA VAL A 155 -2.95 -11.40 -17.62
C VAL A 155 -3.57 -11.78 -18.97
N PHE A 156 -2.94 -11.41 -20.08
CA PHE A 156 -3.43 -11.76 -21.41
C PHE A 156 -3.40 -13.26 -21.65
N ASP A 157 -2.43 -13.98 -21.13
CA ASP A 157 -2.39 -15.45 -21.24
C ASP A 157 -3.54 -16.12 -20.46
N ALA A 158 -3.97 -15.53 -19.35
CA ALA A 158 -5.08 -16.01 -18.56
C ALA A 158 -6.47 -15.68 -19.15
N TYR A 159 -6.57 -14.71 -20.06
CA TYR A 159 -7.85 -14.35 -20.65
C TYR A 159 -8.37 -15.42 -21.61
N THR A 160 -9.63 -15.82 -21.41
CA THR A 160 -10.35 -16.69 -22.37
C THR A 160 -10.61 -15.96 -23.68
N SER A 161 -10.97 -16.71 -24.72
CA SER A 161 -11.40 -16.17 -26.02
C SER A 161 -12.54 -15.16 -25.87
N ASP A 162 -13.50 -15.47 -24.98
CA ASP A 162 -14.69 -14.65 -24.76
C ASP A 162 -14.36 -13.32 -24.07
N ILE A 163 -13.48 -13.35 -23.04
CA ILE A 163 -12.97 -12.12 -22.41
C ILE A 163 -12.22 -11.26 -23.43
N ARG A 164 -11.37 -11.85 -24.27
CA ARG A 164 -10.65 -11.13 -25.32
C ARG A 164 -11.59 -10.51 -26.35
N ALA A 165 -12.64 -11.25 -26.75
CA ALA A 165 -13.66 -10.78 -27.69
C ALA A 165 -14.45 -9.62 -27.09
N ALA A 166 -14.95 -9.75 -25.86
CA ALA A 166 -15.72 -8.73 -25.16
C ALA A 166 -14.89 -7.45 -24.91
N ARG A 167 -13.60 -7.59 -24.57
CA ARG A 167 -12.67 -6.48 -24.45
C ARG A 167 -12.45 -5.78 -25.80
N SER A 168 -12.22 -6.54 -26.86
CA SER A 168 -12.01 -6.00 -28.20
C SER A 168 -13.24 -5.29 -28.76
N ALA A 169 -14.43 -5.74 -28.40
CA ALA A 169 -15.72 -5.11 -28.74
C ALA A 169 -16.10 -3.91 -27.87
N GLY A 170 -15.33 -3.64 -26.83
CA GLY A 170 -15.61 -2.54 -25.91
C GLY A 170 -16.82 -2.78 -24.98
N ILE A 171 -17.27 -4.04 -24.84
CA ILE A 171 -18.32 -4.43 -23.88
C ILE A 171 -17.81 -4.31 -22.44
N ILE A 172 -16.59 -4.77 -22.23
CA ILE A 172 -15.90 -4.67 -20.93
C ILE A 172 -14.61 -3.88 -21.07
N THR A 173 -14.30 -3.10 -20.02
CA THR A 173 -13.08 -2.32 -19.91
C THR A 173 -12.63 -2.30 -18.45
N GLY A 174 -11.48 -1.68 -18.15
CA GLY A 174 -10.95 -1.61 -16.79
C GLY A 174 -10.52 -2.95 -16.22
N LEU A 175 -10.27 -3.93 -17.10
CA LEU A 175 -9.70 -5.23 -16.74
C LEU A 175 -8.28 -5.09 -16.17
N PRO A 176 -7.73 -6.13 -15.51
CA PRO A 176 -6.39 -6.10 -14.93
C PRO A 176 -5.28 -5.64 -15.89
N ASP A 177 -5.40 -5.89 -17.19
CA ASP A 177 -4.43 -5.42 -18.19
C ASP A 177 -4.41 -3.89 -18.35
N ALA A 178 -5.53 -3.22 -18.17
CA ALA A 178 -5.61 -1.75 -18.31
C ALA A 178 -4.93 -1.02 -17.14
N TYR A 179 -5.10 -1.53 -15.92
CA TYR A 179 -4.49 -0.96 -14.71
C TYR A 179 -3.23 -1.68 -14.29
N GLY A 180 -2.96 -2.83 -14.90
CA GLY A 180 -1.75 -3.60 -14.70
C GLY A 180 -1.60 -4.30 -13.36
N ARG A 181 -2.57 -4.24 -12.41
CA ARG A 181 -2.33 -4.69 -11.03
C ARG A 181 -3.57 -4.90 -10.20
N GLY A 182 -3.37 -5.69 -9.12
CA GLY A 182 -4.28 -5.76 -8.01
C GLY A 182 -4.09 -4.61 -7.01
N ARG A 183 -5.11 -4.34 -6.22
CA ARG A 183 -5.03 -3.54 -5.01
C ARG A 183 -4.61 -4.44 -3.86
N ILE A 184 -3.65 -3.98 -3.08
CA ILE A 184 -3.12 -4.72 -1.94
C ILE A 184 -3.05 -3.78 -0.75
N ILE A 185 -3.46 -4.28 0.41
CA ILE A 185 -3.08 -3.72 1.70
C ILE A 185 -2.18 -4.75 2.35
N GLY A 186 -0.87 -4.56 2.23
CA GLY A 186 0.12 -5.38 2.94
C GLY A 186 0.07 -5.13 4.44
N ASP A 187 0.28 -6.17 5.24
CA ASP A 187 0.42 -5.97 6.68
C ASP A 187 1.87 -5.67 7.05
N TYR A 188 2.29 -4.44 6.76
CA TYR A 188 3.65 -3.95 7.01
C TYR A 188 3.98 -3.85 8.50
N ARG A 189 2.96 -3.83 9.38
CA ARG A 189 3.08 -3.83 10.84
C ARG A 189 3.78 -5.11 11.34
N ARG A 190 3.69 -6.21 10.57
CA ARG A 190 4.37 -7.48 10.89
C ARG A 190 5.86 -7.32 10.97
N VAL A 191 6.46 -6.50 10.10
CA VAL A 191 7.92 -6.25 10.11
C VAL A 191 8.32 -5.59 11.42
N ALA A 192 7.55 -4.60 11.88
CA ALA A 192 7.81 -3.93 13.14
C ALA A 192 7.61 -4.83 14.37
N LEU A 193 6.54 -5.63 14.36
CA LEU A 193 6.18 -6.46 15.53
C LEU A 193 7.08 -7.69 15.66
N TYR A 194 7.51 -8.30 14.55
CA TYR A 194 8.17 -9.61 14.57
C TYR A 194 9.61 -9.63 14.06
N GLY A 195 10.01 -8.64 13.24
CA GLY A 195 11.26 -8.69 12.50
C GLY A 195 11.23 -9.71 11.36
N THR A 196 12.19 -9.60 10.43
CA THR A 196 12.23 -10.49 9.26
C THR A 196 12.62 -11.92 9.62
N ASP A 197 13.45 -12.14 10.64
CA ASP A 197 13.91 -13.48 11.02
C ASP A 197 12.76 -14.38 11.47
N LYS A 198 11.87 -13.88 12.33
CA LYS A 198 10.68 -14.63 12.75
C LYS A 198 9.74 -14.88 11.58
N LEU A 199 9.53 -13.89 10.71
CA LEU A 199 8.67 -14.03 9.54
C LEU A 199 9.22 -15.07 8.55
N ILE A 200 10.53 -15.11 8.32
CA ILE A 200 11.21 -16.11 7.50
C ILE A 200 11.08 -17.51 8.12
N ALA A 201 11.30 -17.61 9.44
CA ALA A 201 11.18 -18.88 10.14
C ALA A 201 9.78 -19.50 9.99
N GLU A 202 8.71 -18.70 10.13
CA GLU A 202 7.34 -19.15 9.95
C GLU A 202 7.07 -19.58 8.49
N ARG A 203 7.57 -18.84 7.48
CA ARG A 203 7.45 -19.25 6.07
C ARG A 203 8.19 -20.56 5.77
N ARG A 204 9.37 -20.75 6.34
CA ARG A 204 10.13 -22.01 6.21
C ARG A 204 9.37 -23.18 6.86
N LYS A 205 8.74 -22.96 8.02
CA LYS A 205 7.87 -23.94 8.67
C LYS A 205 6.67 -24.29 7.81
N ASP A 206 6.02 -23.30 7.19
CA ASP A 206 4.90 -23.54 6.26
C ASP A 206 5.32 -24.36 5.03
N LEU A 207 6.49 -24.11 4.47
CA LEU A 207 7.07 -24.92 3.37
C LEU A 207 7.30 -26.36 3.81
N LYS A 208 7.93 -26.56 4.98
CA LYS A 208 8.21 -27.88 5.52
C LYS A 208 6.94 -28.68 5.78
N ASN A 209 5.90 -28.05 6.31
CA ASN A 209 4.61 -28.70 6.57
C ASN A 209 3.91 -29.20 5.29
N ARG A 210 4.32 -28.72 4.11
CA ARG A 210 3.79 -29.10 2.79
C ARG A 210 4.74 -29.99 1.97
N GLU A 211 5.85 -30.44 2.55
CA GLU A 211 6.88 -31.20 1.86
C GLU A 211 6.36 -32.53 1.33
N HIS A 212 5.48 -33.19 2.07
CA HIS A 212 4.92 -34.50 1.76
C HIS A 212 3.53 -34.44 1.10
N SER A 213 3.03 -33.25 0.76
CA SER A 213 1.75 -33.11 0.07
C SER A 213 1.87 -33.52 -1.40
N PRO A 214 0.82 -34.13 -2.00
CA PRO A 214 0.82 -34.46 -3.42
C PRO A 214 1.09 -33.22 -4.28
N LEU A 215 1.97 -33.35 -5.27
CA LEU A 215 2.28 -32.24 -6.18
C LEU A 215 1.08 -31.98 -7.11
N THR A 216 0.48 -30.83 -6.94
CA THR A 216 -0.52 -30.24 -7.82
C THR A 216 0.01 -28.92 -8.36
N ASP A 217 -0.55 -28.41 -9.44
CA ASP A 217 -0.19 -27.10 -10.00
C ASP A 217 -0.32 -25.99 -8.94
N GLU A 218 -1.38 -26.03 -8.15
CA GLU A 218 -1.61 -25.08 -7.05
C GLU A 218 -0.52 -25.16 -5.97
N LEU A 219 -0.14 -26.37 -5.56
CA LEU A 219 0.88 -26.58 -4.56
C LEU A 219 2.26 -26.13 -5.05
N ILE A 220 2.59 -26.40 -6.31
CA ILE A 220 3.86 -25.95 -6.92
C ILE A 220 3.92 -24.44 -6.88
N ARG A 221 2.90 -23.74 -7.38
CA ARG A 221 2.82 -22.27 -7.36
C ARG A 221 2.88 -21.68 -5.95
N LEU A 222 2.17 -22.29 -5.01
CA LEU A 222 2.20 -21.87 -3.60
C LEU A 222 3.60 -21.99 -2.99
N ARG A 223 4.33 -23.06 -3.29
CA ARG A 223 5.72 -23.24 -2.81
C ARG A 223 6.69 -22.25 -3.45
N GLU A 224 6.54 -21.97 -4.73
CA GLU A 224 7.30 -20.94 -5.43
C GLU A 224 7.04 -19.57 -4.79
N GLU A 225 5.78 -19.20 -4.55
CA GLU A 225 5.39 -17.95 -3.90
C GLU A 225 5.98 -17.83 -2.49
N MET A 226 5.90 -18.89 -1.67
CA MET A 226 6.49 -18.84 -0.33
C MET A 226 8.02 -18.69 -0.38
N SER A 227 8.69 -19.29 -1.34
CA SER A 227 10.13 -19.14 -1.56
C SER A 227 10.50 -17.72 -1.95
N GLU A 228 9.69 -17.09 -2.82
CA GLU A 228 9.83 -15.68 -3.18
C GLU A 228 9.56 -14.75 -1.99
N GLN A 229 8.58 -15.06 -1.13
CA GLN A 229 8.35 -14.30 0.11
C GLN A 229 9.55 -14.36 1.05
N ILE A 230 10.18 -15.52 1.21
CA ILE A 230 11.40 -15.67 2.02
C ILE A 230 12.53 -14.81 1.45
N ARG A 231 12.78 -14.89 0.14
CA ARG A 231 13.79 -14.08 -0.55
C ARG A 231 13.52 -12.57 -0.36
N ALA A 232 12.27 -12.15 -0.53
CA ALA A 232 11.89 -10.75 -0.36
C ALA A 232 12.09 -10.25 1.08
N LEU A 233 11.87 -11.10 2.10
CA LEU A 233 12.16 -10.76 3.50
C LEU A 233 13.67 -10.67 3.77
N GLU A 234 14.49 -11.51 3.15
CA GLU A 234 15.95 -11.44 3.22
C GLU A 234 16.47 -10.15 2.54
N GLU A 235 15.90 -9.79 1.38
CA GLU A 235 16.22 -8.53 0.69
C GLU A 235 15.72 -7.29 1.48
N LEU A 236 14.59 -7.39 2.18
CA LEU A 236 14.10 -6.33 3.07
C LEU A 236 15.07 -6.10 4.25
N ALA A 237 15.61 -7.16 4.84
CA ALA A 237 16.65 -7.03 5.87
C ALA A 237 17.91 -6.32 5.32
N GLN A 238 18.32 -6.63 4.09
CA GLN A 238 19.44 -5.95 3.43
C GLN A 238 19.12 -4.47 3.15
N LEU A 239 17.92 -4.15 2.70
CA LEU A 239 17.46 -2.76 2.53
C LEU A 239 17.55 -2.01 3.86
N GLY A 240 17.03 -2.59 4.95
CA GLY A 240 17.13 -2.01 6.28
C GLY A 240 18.57 -1.76 6.70
N ALA A 241 19.44 -2.76 6.57
CA ALA A 241 20.85 -2.66 6.92
C ALA A 241 21.56 -1.54 6.13
N SER A 242 21.20 -1.31 4.89
CA SER A 242 21.76 -0.23 4.07
C SER A 242 21.47 1.17 4.62
N TYR A 243 20.37 1.32 5.34
CA TYR A 243 19.99 2.55 6.07
C TYR A 243 20.39 2.53 7.56
N GLY A 244 21.14 1.51 8.01
CA GLY A 244 21.52 1.35 9.41
C GLY A 244 20.41 0.82 10.32
N CYS A 245 19.38 0.21 9.76
CA CYS A 245 18.22 -0.35 10.46
C CYS A 245 18.31 -1.88 10.51
N ASP A 246 18.25 -2.47 11.70
CA ASP A 246 18.27 -3.92 11.90
C ASP A 246 16.83 -4.48 11.91
N LEU A 247 16.30 -4.76 10.72
CA LEU A 247 14.95 -5.32 10.55
C LEU A 247 14.86 -6.81 10.88
N THR A 248 15.98 -7.47 11.24
CA THR A 248 15.96 -8.90 11.59
C THR A 248 15.21 -9.17 12.88
N ARG A 249 15.17 -8.21 13.78
CA ARG A 249 14.51 -8.23 15.08
C ARG A 249 13.24 -7.36 15.12
N PRO A 250 12.36 -7.57 16.12
CA PRO A 250 11.26 -6.66 16.40
C PRO A 250 11.72 -5.22 16.66
N ALA A 251 10.85 -4.27 16.44
CA ALA A 251 11.09 -2.87 16.79
C ALA A 251 11.15 -2.69 18.32
N ALA A 252 12.22 -2.09 18.82
CA ALA A 252 12.44 -1.88 20.24
C ALA A 252 11.75 -0.62 20.78
N ASN A 253 11.46 0.37 19.92
CA ASN A 253 10.86 1.65 20.30
C ASN A 253 9.94 2.19 19.20
N ALA A 254 9.28 3.28 19.50
CA ALA A 254 8.28 3.90 18.62
C ALA A 254 8.88 4.35 17.27
N ARG A 255 10.07 4.94 17.26
CA ARG A 255 10.76 5.35 16.03
C ARG A 255 11.04 4.13 15.14
N GLU A 256 11.54 3.05 15.71
CA GLU A 256 11.77 1.80 14.96
C GLU A 256 10.46 1.21 14.45
N ALA A 257 9.38 1.24 15.23
CA ALA A 257 8.09 0.71 14.79
C ALA A 257 7.58 1.41 13.53
N VAL A 258 7.68 2.73 13.46
CA VAL A 258 7.33 3.51 12.27
C VAL A 258 8.31 3.22 11.13
N GLN A 259 9.61 3.21 11.40
CA GLN A 259 10.65 3.00 10.41
C GLN A 259 10.60 1.60 9.78
N TRP A 260 10.40 0.54 10.58
CA TRP A 260 10.27 -0.85 10.09
C TRP A 260 9.02 -1.01 9.21
N THR A 261 7.89 -0.43 9.66
CA THR A 261 6.64 -0.43 8.88
C THR A 261 6.83 0.32 7.56
N TYR A 262 7.48 1.47 7.58
CA TYR A 262 7.76 2.24 6.36
C TYR A 262 8.67 1.50 5.38
N LEU A 263 9.75 0.87 5.86
CA LEU A 263 10.65 0.10 4.98
C LEU A 263 9.96 -1.13 4.40
N GLY A 264 9.07 -1.77 5.15
CA GLY A 264 8.21 -2.85 4.63
C GLY A 264 7.28 -2.37 3.52
N TYR A 265 6.66 -1.20 3.69
CA TYR A 265 5.87 -0.54 2.65
C TYR A 265 6.71 -0.16 1.43
N LEU A 266 7.86 0.46 1.67
CA LEU A 266 8.77 0.91 0.61
C LEU A 266 9.27 -0.25 -0.24
N ALA A 267 9.61 -1.39 0.37
CA ALA A 267 10.00 -2.61 -0.34
C ALA A 267 8.90 -3.09 -1.28
N ALA A 268 7.65 -3.13 -0.82
CA ALA A 268 6.52 -3.48 -1.67
C ALA A 268 6.32 -2.50 -2.84
N VAL A 269 6.49 -1.20 -2.61
CA VAL A 269 6.44 -0.17 -3.67
C VAL A 269 7.56 -0.34 -4.68
N LYS A 270 8.76 -0.72 -4.24
CA LYS A 270 9.91 -0.95 -5.14
C LYS A 270 9.74 -2.18 -6.04
N GLU A 271 8.93 -3.15 -5.63
CA GLU A 271 8.63 -4.36 -6.43
C GLU A 271 7.41 -4.20 -7.33
N GLN A 272 6.51 -3.29 -7.00
CA GLN A 272 5.25 -3.14 -7.72
C GLN A 272 5.08 -1.74 -8.28
N ASN A 273 4.77 -1.66 -9.54
CA ASN A 273 4.27 -0.43 -10.18
C ASN A 273 2.74 -0.35 -10.01
N GLY A 274 2.23 -0.50 -8.79
CA GLY A 274 0.80 -0.60 -8.51
C GLY A 274 0.11 0.74 -8.32
N ALA A 275 -1.15 0.79 -8.69
CA ALA A 275 -2.09 1.77 -8.15
C ALA A 275 -2.71 1.20 -6.87
N ALA A 276 -2.93 2.04 -5.85
CA ALA A 276 -3.51 1.65 -4.57
C ALA A 276 -2.61 0.75 -3.70
N MET A 277 -1.42 1.26 -3.43
CA MET A 277 -0.48 0.70 -2.45
C MET A 277 -0.80 1.28 -1.08
N SER A 278 -1.82 0.76 -0.40
CA SER A 278 -2.35 1.34 0.84
C SER A 278 -1.68 0.76 2.09
N LEU A 279 -1.65 1.55 3.17
CA LEU A 279 -1.05 1.16 4.47
C LEU A 279 -2.01 0.31 5.31
N GLY A 280 -3.30 0.54 5.16
CA GLY A 280 -4.32 -0.07 5.99
C GLY A 280 -4.60 0.74 7.23
N ARG A 281 -4.20 0.27 8.39
CA ARG A 281 -4.49 0.86 9.70
C ARG A 281 -3.22 0.81 10.55
N VAL A 282 -2.30 1.78 10.34
CA VAL A 282 -1.04 1.81 11.09
C VAL A 282 -1.07 2.74 12.30
N SER A 283 -1.94 3.75 12.30
CA SER A 283 -2.02 4.76 13.38
C SER A 283 -2.31 4.14 14.75
N THR A 284 -3.30 3.22 14.85
CA THR A 284 -3.63 2.52 16.10
C THR A 284 -2.46 1.63 16.56
N PHE A 285 -1.76 0.99 15.63
CA PHE A 285 -0.59 0.17 15.93
C PHE A 285 0.59 1.02 16.45
N PHE A 286 0.89 2.13 15.79
CA PHE A 286 1.97 3.03 16.22
C PHE A 286 1.69 3.64 17.58
N ASP A 287 0.42 3.93 17.89
CA ASP A 287 0.02 4.53 19.16
C ASP A 287 0.42 3.68 20.37
N ILE A 288 0.42 2.35 20.21
CA ILE A 288 0.84 1.42 21.27
C ILE A 288 2.30 1.67 21.65
N TYR A 289 3.18 1.80 20.67
CA TYR A 289 4.60 2.08 20.90
C TYR A 289 4.80 3.52 21.41
N PHE A 290 4.11 4.49 20.84
CA PHE A 290 4.19 5.89 21.29
C PHE A 290 3.72 6.03 22.73
N THR A 291 2.61 5.40 23.12
CA THR A 291 2.10 5.45 24.49
C THR A 291 3.11 4.86 25.47
N ARG A 292 3.66 3.69 25.17
CA ARG A 292 4.68 3.06 26.02
C ARG A 292 5.92 3.97 26.20
N ASP A 293 6.43 4.51 25.11
CA ASP A 293 7.67 5.26 25.15
C ASP A 293 7.47 6.65 25.78
N LEU A 294 6.30 7.29 25.61
CA LEU A 294 5.90 8.50 26.32
C LEU A 294 5.77 8.28 27.84
N GLU A 295 5.11 7.19 28.26
CA GLU A 295 4.96 6.84 29.68
C GLU A 295 6.31 6.55 30.35
N GLN A 296 7.26 6.01 29.60
CA GLN A 296 8.63 5.76 30.07
C GLN A 296 9.53 7.00 29.99
N GLY A 297 9.06 8.12 29.43
CA GLY A 297 9.86 9.33 29.24
C GLY A 297 10.99 9.18 28.21
N LEU A 298 10.88 8.22 27.30
CA LEU A 298 11.87 7.97 26.25
C LEU A 298 11.70 8.88 25.03
N ILE A 299 10.52 9.46 24.87
CA ILE A 299 10.16 10.35 23.75
C ILE A 299 9.20 11.42 24.25
N THR A 300 9.21 12.59 23.62
CA THR A 300 8.29 13.69 23.86
C THR A 300 7.16 13.72 22.84
N GLU A 301 6.08 14.46 23.12
CA GLU A 301 4.96 14.60 22.18
C GLU A 301 5.39 15.29 20.87
N GLU A 302 6.32 16.25 20.94
CA GLU A 302 6.90 16.89 19.76
C GLU A 302 7.68 15.90 18.89
N GLU A 303 8.47 15.02 19.49
CA GLU A 303 9.21 13.98 18.76
C GLU A 303 8.29 12.91 18.15
N VAL A 304 7.17 12.59 18.83
CA VAL A 304 6.14 11.71 18.24
C VAL A 304 5.55 12.34 16.99
N GLN A 305 5.18 13.62 17.05
CA GLN A 305 4.63 14.34 15.90
C GLN A 305 5.68 14.48 14.78
N GLU A 306 6.96 14.73 15.12
CA GLU A 306 8.06 14.77 14.15
C GLU A 306 8.18 13.45 13.35
N ILE A 307 8.12 12.30 14.04
CA ILE A 307 8.19 10.98 13.39
C ILE A 307 7.00 10.79 12.43
N ILE A 308 5.78 11.14 12.86
CA ILE A 308 4.59 11.02 12.03
C ILE A 308 4.61 11.97 10.84
N ASP A 309 5.02 13.23 11.04
CA ASP A 309 5.14 14.21 9.96
C ASP A 309 6.14 13.73 8.90
N GLN A 310 7.31 13.25 9.31
CA GLN A 310 8.32 12.76 8.37
C GLN A 310 7.90 11.46 7.69
N PHE A 311 7.19 10.57 8.39
CA PHE A 311 6.57 9.40 7.76
C PHE A 311 5.61 9.82 6.64
N VAL A 312 4.74 10.79 6.91
CA VAL A 312 3.81 11.31 5.89
C VAL A 312 4.55 12.02 4.75
N MET A 313 5.63 12.77 5.01
CA MET A 313 6.47 13.33 3.94
C MET A 313 6.99 12.25 3.00
N LYS A 314 7.49 11.14 3.56
CA LYS A 314 7.98 10.02 2.75
C LYS A 314 6.90 9.43 1.86
N LEU A 315 5.69 9.29 2.36
CA LEU A 315 4.56 8.80 1.55
C LEU A 315 4.20 9.77 0.41
N ARG A 316 4.35 11.07 0.61
CA ARG A 316 4.05 12.10 -0.40
C ARG A 316 5.03 12.12 -1.58
N ILE A 317 6.20 11.52 -1.44
CA ILE A 317 7.23 11.52 -2.50
C ILE A 317 7.42 10.17 -3.18
N VAL A 318 6.70 9.14 -2.75
CA VAL A 318 6.68 7.85 -3.42
C VAL A 318 5.76 7.93 -4.64
N ARG A 319 6.33 7.80 -5.84
CA ARG A 319 5.60 7.95 -7.10
C ARG A 319 6.15 7.06 -8.19
N PHE A 320 5.30 6.81 -9.19
CA PHE A 320 5.71 6.09 -10.39
C PHE A 320 5.87 7.05 -11.57
N ILE A 321 6.58 6.64 -12.61
CA ILE A 321 6.57 7.37 -13.86
C ILE A 321 5.34 6.96 -14.67
N ARG A 322 4.59 7.98 -15.17
CA ARG A 322 3.39 7.80 -15.99
C ARG A 322 3.46 8.76 -17.17
N THR A 323 2.68 8.48 -18.21
CA THR A 323 2.54 9.41 -19.34
C THR A 323 1.84 10.70 -18.89
N PRO A 324 2.08 11.84 -19.59
CA PRO A 324 1.40 13.10 -19.31
C PRO A 324 -0.13 12.98 -19.30
N ASP A 325 -0.71 12.21 -20.21
CA ASP A 325 -2.15 12.00 -20.27
C ASP A 325 -2.69 11.31 -19.01
N TYR A 326 -1.95 10.33 -18.49
CA TYR A 326 -2.29 9.68 -17.22
C TYR A 326 -2.19 10.67 -16.05
N ASN A 327 -1.13 11.46 -16.00
CA ASN A 327 -0.93 12.44 -14.94
C ASN A 327 -2.02 13.52 -14.96
N ASN A 328 -2.45 13.96 -16.13
CA ASN A 328 -3.57 14.91 -16.26
C ASN A 328 -4.89 14.31 -15.77
N LEU A 329 -5.15 13.04 -16.06
CA LEU A 329 -6.38 12.35 -15.64
C LEU A 329 -6.46 12.15 -14.13
N PHE A 330 -5.33 11.88 -13.47
CA PHE A 330 -5.26 11.49 -12.07
C PHE A 330 -4.53 12.51 -11.17
N SER A 331 -4.32 13.73 -11.64
CA SER A 331 -3.61 14.79 -10.90
C SER A 331 -2.20 14.41 -10.46
N GLY A 332 -1.46 13.74 -11.32
CA GLY A 332 -0.11 13.24 -11.09
C GLY A 332 0.00 11.72 -11.21
N ASP A 333 1.06 11.16 -10.67
CA ASP A 333 1.36 9.73 -10.68
C ASP A 333 1.30 9.09 -9.26
N PRO A 334 0.17 9.23 -8.56
CA PRO A 334 0.05 8.83 -7.18
C PRO A 334 0.14 7.31 -7.00
N THR A 335 0.61 6.89 -5.83
CA THR A 335 0.50 5.50 -5.36
C THR A 335 -0.90 5.19 -4.81
N TRP A 336 -1.72 6.23 -4.59
CA TRP A 336 -2.99 6.16 -3.88
C TRP A 336 -2.87 5.41 -2.54
N VAL A 337 -1.86 5.81 -1.78
CA VAL A 337 -1.64 5.31 -0.43
C VAL A 337 -2.74 5.79 0.48
N THR A 338 -3.42 4.86 1.14
CA THR A 338 -4.50 5.17 2.08
C THR A 338 -4.13 4.69 3.48
N GLU A 339 -4.34 5.55 4.46
CA GLU A 339 -4.33 5.24 5.88
C GLU A 339 -5.75 5.32 6.42
N SER A 340 -6.24 4.25 7.02
CA SER A 340 -7.58 4.18 7.62
C SER A 340 -7.52 4.48 9.10
N ILE A 341 -8.25 5.50 9.54
CA ILE A 341 -8.18 6.08 10.88
C ILE A 341 -9.53 5.90 11.62
N GLY A 342 -9.49 5.64 12.90
CA GLY A 342 -10.71 5.53 13.73
C GLY A 342 -11.44 4.20 13.52
N GLY A 343 -12.77 4.22 13.50
CA GLY A 343 -13.61 3.02 13.49
C GLY A 343 -13.80 2.39 14.87
N MET A 344 -14.51 1.26 14.91
CA MET A 344 -14.86 0.54 16.12
C MET A 344 -14.29 -0.88 16.10
N GLY A 345 -13.86 -1.38 17.24
CA GLY A 345 -13.55 -2.78 17.45
C GLY A 345 -14.81 -3.65 17.47
N GLU A 346 -14.65 -4.95 17.19
CA GLU A 346 -15.75 -5.93 17.35
C GLU A 346 -16.19 -6.06 18.81
N ASP A 347 -15.32 -5.71 19.75
CA ASP A 347 -15.60 -5.66 21.20
C ASP A 347 -16.34 -4.38 21.64
N GLY A 348 -16.67 -3.50 20.72
CA GLY A 348 -17.39 -2.26 20.97
C GLY A 348 -16.54 -1.08 21.43
N ARG A 349 -15.22 -1.27 21.67
CA ARG A 349 -14.31 -0.16 21.94
C ARG A 349 -14.05 0.65 20.67
N THR A 350 -13.86 1.97 20.79
CA THR A 350 -13.38 2.76 19.67
C THR A 350 -11.91 2.45 19.36
N LEU A 351 -11.56 2.39 18.08
CA LEU A 351 -10.17 2.28 17.62
C LEU A 351 -9.50 3.65 17.41
N VAL A 352 -10.18 4.73 17.81
CA VAL A 352 -9.58 6.06 17.90
C VAL A 352 -8.53 6.06 19.01
N THR A 353 -7.32 6.49 18.68
CA THR A 353 -6.21 6.70 19.59
C THR A 353 -5.66 8.12 19.44
N ARG A 354 -4.71 8.54 20.25
CA ARG A 354 -4.04 9.83 20.07
C ARG A 354 -3.40 9.94 18.68
N SER A 355 -2.86 8.85 18.15
CA SER A 355 -2.26 8.86 16.81
C SER A 355 -3.28 9.02 15.68
N SER A 356 -4.56 8.80 15.92
CA SER A 356 -5.62 9.20 14.99
C SER A 356 -5.67 10.71 14.79
N PHE A 357 -5.51 11.47 15.86
CA PHE A 357 -5.43 12.93 15.80
C PHE A 357 -4.09 13.40 15.20
N ARG A 358 -2.96 12.78 15.58
CA ARG A 358 -1.64 13.14 15.06
C ARG A 358 -1.52 12.95 13.55
N MET A 359 -2.15 11.91 12.99
CA MET A 359 -2.21 11.71 11.54
C MET A 359 -2.97 12.85 10.85
N LEU A 360 -4.11 13.27 11.39
CA LEU A 360 -4.86 14.39 10.84
C LEU A 360 -4.10 15.73 11.01
N GLN A 361 -3.34 15.88 12.10
CA GLN A 361 -2.51 17.07 12.34
C GLN A 361 -1.46 17.30 11.24
N THR A 362 -1.00 16.24 10.56
CA THR A 362 -0.05 16.39 9.45
C THR A 362 -0.57 17.26 8.30
N LEU A 363 -1.90 17.38 8.15
CA LEU A 363 -2.51 18.27 7.16
C LEU A 363 -2.32 19.75 7.50
N TYR A 364 -2.15 20.07 8.77
CA TYR A 364 -1.76 21.42 9.20
C TYR A 364 -0.24 21.62 9.14
N ASN A 365 0.52 20.64 9.62
CA ASN A 365 1.97 20.75 9.73
C ASN A 365 2.68 20.80 8.37
N LEU A 366 2.18 20.01 7.40
CA LEU A 366 2.77 19.87 6.06
C LEU A 366 1.89 20.46 4.94
N GLY A 367 0.73 21.01 5.31
CA GLY A 367 -0.29 21.48 4.36
C GLY A 367 -1.14 20.35 3.76
N PRO A 368 -2.31 20.72 3.19
CA PRO A 368 -3.23 19.80 2.55
C PRO A 368 -2.56 19.06 1.39
N ALA A 369 -2.87 17.78 1.24
CA ALA A 369 -2.41 16.97 0.12
C ALA A 369 -3.36 15.79 -0.13
N PRO A 370 -3.45 15.28 -1.38
CA PRO A 370 -4.26 14.12 -1.69
C PRO A 370 -3.66 12.81 -1.16
N GLU A 371 -2.35 12.81 -0.83
CA GLU A 371 -1.63 11.65 -0.30
C GLU A 371 -0.85 11.97 1.00
N PRO A 372 -0.85 11.03 1.93
CA PRO A 372 -1.71 9.84 1.97
C PRO A 372 -3.19 10.22 2.02
N ASN A 373 -4.06 9.42 1.39
CA ASN A 373 -5.49 9.56 1.55
C ASN A 373 -5.86 9.14 2.98
N LEU A 374 -6.16 10.11 3.82
CA LEU A 374 -6.57 9.89 5.21
C LEU A 374 -8.06 9.60 5.25
N THR A 375 -8.42 8.33 5.44
CA THR A 375 -9.79 7.85 5.45
C THR A 375 -10.27 7.60 6.86
N VAL A 376 -11.20 8.40 7.35
CA VAL A 376 -11.86 8.18 8.63
C VAL A 376 -12.90 7.09 8.47
N LEU A 377 -12.75 5.99 9.21
CA LEU A 377 -13.75 4.93 9.33
C LEU A 377 -14.81 5.41 10.32
N TRP A 378 -15.82 6.07 9.77
CA TRP A 378 -16.82 6.76 10.55
C TRP A 378 -17.83 5.79 11.15
N SER A 379 -18.12 5.94 12.44
CA SER A 379 -19.21 5.29 13.16
C SER A 379 -19.96 6.31 14.02
N ARG A 380 -21.25 6.07 14.20
CA ARG A 380 -22.05 6.89 15.15
C ARG A 380 -21.49 6.86 16.55
N ASN A 381 -20.77 5.81 16.92
CA ASN A 381 -20.24 5.57 18.26
C ASN A 381 -18.81 6.09 18.46
N LEU A 382 -18.22 6.78 17.46
CA LEU A 382 -16.93 7.46 17.64
C LEU A 382 -17.03 8.56 18.70
N PRO A 383 -15.95 8.86 19.45
CA PRO A 383 -15.90 9.97 20.39
C PRO A 383 -16.27 11.30 19.74
N GLU A 384 -17.12 12.10 20.38
CA GLU A 384 -17.60 13.37 19.84
C GLU A 384 -16.47 14.37 19.57
N ALA A 385 -15.45 14.41 20.44
CA ALA A 385 -14.28 15.26 20.23
C ALA A 385 -13.53 14.89 18.94
N PHE A 386 -13.39 13.59 18.65
CA PHE A 386 -12.78 13.12 17.39
C PHE A 386 -13.62 13.46 16.17
N LYS A 387 -14.93 13.26 16.22
CA LYS A 387 -15.84 13.67 15.12
C LYS A 387 -15.75 15.16 14.84
N SER A 388 -15.74 15.98 15.89
CA SER A 388 -15.60 17.44 15.78
C SER A 388 -14.27 17.84 15.17
N PHE A 389 -13.17 17.21 15.60
CA PHE A 389 -11.85 17.46 15.03
C PHE A 389 -11.77 17.02 13.55
N CYS A 390 -12.28 15.85 13.20
CA CYS A 390 -12.35 15.42 11.80
C CYS A 390 -13.14 16.41 10.94
N ALA A 391 -14.29 16.89 11.40
CA ALA A 391 -15.11 17.86 10.67
C ALA A 391 -14.35 19.18 10.48
N LYS A 392 -13.68 19.69 11.52
CA LYS A 392 -12.82 20.88 11.45
C LYS A 392 -11.72 20.73 10.40
N VAL A 393 -10.95 19.64 10.48
CA VAL A 393 -9.87 19.35 9.50
C VAL A 393 -10.42 19.24 8.09
N SER A 394 -11.58 18.59 7.89
CA SER A 394 -12.22 18.48 6.57
C SER A 394 -12.60 19.84 5.99
N ILE A 395 -13.18 20.72 6.80
CA ILE A 395 -13.59 22.06 6.36
C ILE A 395 -12.37 22.91 5.99
N GLU A 396 -11.32 22.84 6.80
CA GLU A 396 -10.14 23.69 6.64
C GLU A 396 -9.16 23.18 5.57
N THR A 397 -9.13 21.89 5.30
CA THR A 397 -8.09 21.28 4.42
C THR A 397 -8.64 20.61 3.16
N SER A 398 -9.92 20.23 3.14
CA SER A 398 -10.53 19.42 2.06
C SER A 398 -9.76 18.12 1.74
N SER A 399 -9.04 17.54 2.71
CA SER A 399 -8.11 16.44 2.48
C SER A 399 -8.42 15.19 3.31
N VAL A 400 -9.65 15.05 3.79
CA VAL A 400 -10.11 13.88 4.58
C VAL A 400 -11.24 13.19 3.85
N GLN A 401 -11.13 11.86 3.77
CA GLN A 401 -12.18 10.99 3.23
C GLN A 401 -12.91 10.28 4.39
N TYR A 402 -14.15 9.86 4.15
CA TYR A 402 -14.94 9.11 5.13
C TYR A 402 -15.52 7.85 4.49
N GLU A 403 -15.46 6.74 5.27
CA GLU A 403 -16.13 5.48 4.96
C GLU A 403 -16.99 5.05 6.14
N ASN A 404 -18.13 4.44 5.87
CA ASN A 404 -19.07 4.04 6.91
C ASN A 404 -18.68 2.73 7.57
N ASP A 405 -18.00 2.80 8.72
CA ASP A 405 -17.57 1.64 9.50
C ASP A 405 -18.73 0.77 10.01
N ASP A 406 -19.87 1.38 10.34
CA ASP A 406 -21.04 0.65 10.82
C ASP A 406 -21.61 -0.31 9.75
N LEU A 407 -21.43 0.03 8.46
CA LEU A 407 -21.79 -0.83 7.33
C LEU A 407 -20.67 -1.77 6.90
N MET A 408 -19.41 -1.34 7.00
CA MET A 408 -18.25 -2.13 6.53
C MET A 408 -17.83 -3.22 7.52
N ARG A 409 -17.72 -2.88 8.80
CA ARG A 409 -17.22 -3.78 9.84
C ARG A 409 -17.96 -5.13 9.95
N PRO A 410 -19.28 -5.22 9.79
CA PRO A 410 -19.97 -6.53 9.80
C PRO A 410 -19.47 -7.52 8.75
N HIS A 411 -18.90 -7.04 7.65
CA HIS A 411 -18.40 -7.86 6.55
C HIS A 411 -16.90 -8.12 6.61
N TRP A 412 -16.13 -7.15 7.15
CA TRP A 412 -14.67 -7.15 7.07
C TRP A 412 -13.96 -7.36 8.40
N GLY A 413 -14.70 -7.33 9.53
CA GLY A 413 -14.11 -7.33 10.87
C GLY A 413 -13.59 -5.93 11.24
N ASP A 414 -12.80 -5.84 12.28
CA ASP A 414 -12.24 -4.58 12.78
C ASP A 414 -10.79 -4.31 12.33
N ASP A 415 -10.11 -5.29 11.71
CA ASP A 415 -8.77 -5.12 11.13
C ASP A 415 -8.82 -5.11 9.60
N TYR A 416 -9.59 -4.17 9.06
CA TYR A 416 -9.66 -3.87 7.64
C TYR A 416 -9.14 -2.46 7.37
N GLY A 417 -8.79 -2.20 6.13
CA GLY A 417 -8.44 -0.88 5.64
C GLY A 417 -9.10 -0.61 4.29
N ILE A 418 -8.99 0.62 3.84
CA ILE A 418 -9.47 1.03 2.52
C ILE A 418 -8.28 1.06 1.56
N ALA A 419 -8.40 0.36 0.45
CA ALA A 419 -7.43 0.45 -0.62
C ALA A 419 -7.86 1.50 -1.64
N CYS A 420 -6.98 2.42 -1.96
CA CYS A 420 -7.26 3.54 -2.85
C CYS A 420 -8.33 4.47 -2.23
N CYS A 421 -9.53 4.49 -2.80
CA CYS A 421 -10.59 5.41 -2.40
C CYS A 421 -11.76 4.72 -1.69
N VAL A 422 -12.13 3.48 -2.06
CA VAL A 422 -13.39 2.87 -1.58
C VAL A 422 -13.36 1.35 -1.38
N SER A 423 -12.24 0.68 -1.63
CA SER A 423 -12.21 -0.80 -1.59
C SER A 423 -11.78 -1.32 -0.24
N ALA A 424 -12.74 -1.82 0.55
CA ALA A 424 -12.44 -2.44 1.83
C ALA A 424 -11.77 -3.81 1.66
N MET A 425 -10.74 -4.08 2.44
CA MET A 425 -10.02 -5.35 2.47
C MET A 425 -9.48 -5.64 3.88
N ARG A 426 -9.46 -6.91 4.25
CA ARG A 426 -8.75 -7.36 5.46
C ARG A 426 -7.25 -7.22 5.24
N ILE A 427 -6.58 -6.53 6.15
CA ILE A 427 -5.17 -6.17 6.04
C ILE A 427 -4.29 -7.43 5.99
N GLY A 428 -3.45 -7.52 4.97
CA GLY A 428 -2.53 -8.65 4.77
C GLY A 428 -3.18 -10.00 4.47
N LYS A 429 -4.50 -10.05 4.23
CA LYS A 429 -5.24 -11.31 4.02
C LYS A 429 -5.96 -11.38 2.68
N GLN A 430 -6.12 -10.27 2.00
CA GLN A 430 -6.88 -10.19 0.77
C GLN A 430 -6.17 -9.30 -0.24
N MET A 431 -6.37 -9.59 -1.51
CA MET A 431 -6.06 -8.70 -2.61
C MET A 431 -7.31 -8.55 -3.47
N GLN A 432 -7.39 -7.45 -4.17
CA GLN A 432 -8.47 -7.16 -5.11
C GLN A 432 -7.87 -6.78 -6.46
N PHE A 433 -8.21 -7.53 -7.49
CA PHE A 433 -8.01 -7.03 -8.84
C PHE A 433 -9.02 -5.92 -9.12
N PHE A 434 -8.62 -4.93 -9.94
CA PHE A 434 -9.58 -4.00 -10.49
C PHE A 434 -10.61 -4.81 -11.27
N GLY A 435 -11.87 -4.62 -10.91
CA GLY A 435 -12.98 -5.28 -11.59
C GLY A 435 -13.11 -4.78 -13.04
N ALA A 436 -13.82 -5.53 -13.84
CA ALA A 436 -14.25 -5.06 -15.15
C ALA A 436 -15.35 -4.01 -15.01
N ARG A 437 -15.39 -3.07 -15.94
CA ARG A 437 -16.51 -2.14 -16.14
C ARG A 437 -17.30 -2.58 -17.35
N ALA A 438 -18.59 -2.79 -17.19
CA ALA A 438 -19.49 -3.03 -18.30
C ALA A 438 -19.84 -1.69 -18.99
N ASN A 439 -19.71 -1.64 -20.32
CA ASN A 439 -20.16 -0.53 -21.11
C ASN A 439 -21.67 -0.72 -21.40
N LEU A 440 -22.51 -0.13 -20.57
CA LEU A 440 -23.97 -0.29 -20.68
C LEU A 440 -24.51 0.19 -22.04
N ALA A 441 -23.96 1.26 -22.60
CA ALA A 441 -24.37 1.75 -23.93
C ALA A 441 -24.04 0.71 -25.03
N LYS A 442 -22.89 0.07 -24.96
CA LYS A 442 -22.53 -1.04 -25.88
C LYS A 442 -23.40 -2.26 -25.65
N CYS A 443 -23.67 -2.63 -24.40
CA CYS A 443 -24.59 -3.73 -24.09
C CYS A 443 -25.97 -3.49 -24.69
N LEU A 444 -26.51 -2.28 -24.54
CA LEU A 444 -27.78 -1.91 -25.12
C LEU A 444 -27.74 -1.93 -26.65
N LEU A 445 -26.69 -1.35 -27.27
CA LEU A 445 -26.51 -1.36 -28.70
C LEU A 445 -26.51 -2.79 -29.27
N TYR A 446 -25.77 -3.71 -28.66
CA TYR A 446 -25.68 -5.09 -29.10
C TYR A 446 -26.98 -5.88 -28.85
N ALA A 447 -27.70 -5.56 -27.80
CA ALA A 447 -29.05 -6.11 -27.61
C ALA A 447 -30.03 -5.69 -28.71
N LEU A 448 -29.88 -4.46 -29.22
CA LEU A 448 -30.76 -3.92 -30.27
C LEU A 448 -30.36 -4.36 -31.68
N ASN A 449 -29.06 -4.51 -31.96
CA ASN A 449 -28.60 -4.79 -33.33
C ASN A 449 -28.32 -6.28 -33.61
N GLY A 450 -28.73 -7.16 -32.67
CA GLY A 450 -28.52 -8.61 -32.82
C GLY A 450 -27.13 -9.08 -32.44
N GLY A 451 -26.39 -8.32 -31.62
CA GLY A 451 -25.09 -8.70 -31.09
C GLY A 451 -23.91 -8.47 -32.04
N VAL A 452 -24.04 -7.57 -33.00
CA VAL A 452 -22.99 -7.29 -34.01
C VAL A 452 -22.21 -6.02 -33.66
N ASP A 453 -20.87 -6.12 -33.59
CA ASP A 453 -19.98 -4.94 -33.48
C ASP A 453 -20.10 -4.09 -34.73
N GLU A 454 -20.63 -2.88 -34.59
CA GLU A 454 -20.95 -1.95 -35.68
C GLU A 454 -19.67 -1.46 -36.42
N LEU A 455 -18.53 -1.46 -35.74
CA LEU A 455 -17.26 -1.01 -36.32
C LEU A 455 -16.54 -2.11 -37.11
N LYS A 456 -16.69 -3.35 -36.65
CA LYS A 456 -15.97 -4.52 -37.21
C LYS A 456 -16.84 -5.47 -38.00
N GLY A 457 -18.17 -5.31 -37.92
CA GLY A 457 -19.13 -6.18 -38.56
C GLY A 457 -19.13 -7.62 -38.02
N LYS A 458 -18.59 -7.84 -36.82
CA LYS A 458 -18.44 -9.18 -36.23
C LYS A 458 -19.50 -9.47 -35.17
N GLN A 459 -19.97 -10.71 -35.12
CA GLN A 459 -20.80 -11.19 -34.04
C GLN A 459 -19.98 -11.24 -32.72
N VAL A 460 -20.36 -10.49 -31.72
CA VAL A 460 -19.65 -10.35 -30.43
C VAL A 460 -20.51 -10.67 -29.20
N ALA A 461 -21.81 -10.80 -29.39
CA ALA A 461 -22.78 -11.26 -28.38
C ALA A 461 -23.73 -12.30 -29.00
N PRO A 462 -24.47 -13.07 -28.20
CA PRO A 462 -25.42 -14.02 -28.73
C PRO A 462 -26.38 -13.36 -29.75
N PRO A 463 -26.65 -14.01 -30.88
CA PRO A 463 -27.59 -13.49 -31.86
C PRO A 463 -28.97 -13.28 -31.21
N SER A 464 -29.56 -12.13 -31.40
CA SER A 464 -30.90 -11.82 -30.94
C SER A 464 -31.68 -11.12 -32.06
N PRO A 465 -33.01 -11.10 -32.03
CA PRO A 465 -33.78 -10.28 -32.97
C PRO A 465 -33.30 -8.81 -32.93
N ARG A 466 -33.18 -8.20 -34.10
CA ARG A 466 -32.88 -6.76 -34.18
C ARG A 466 -34.14 -5.97 -33.86
N TYR A 467 -34.01 -5.04 -32.93
CA TYR A 467 -35.09 -4.12 -32.58
C TYR A 467 -34.88 -2.79 -33.31
N THR A 468 -35.83 -2.39 -34.11
CA THR A 468 -35.77 -1.15 -34.88
C THR A 468 -36.30 0.05 -34.11
N CYS A 469 -37.05 -0.16 -33.04
CA CYS A 469 -37.56 0.91 -32.19
C CYS A 469 -37.71 0.45 -30.73
N LEU A 470 -36.97 1.05 -29.83
CA LEU A 470 -37.05 0.80 -28.37
C LEU A 470 -38.32 1.30 -27.73
N LEU A 471 -38.91 2.37 -28.29
CA LEU A 471 -40.11 3.02 -27.75
C LEU A 471 -41.36 2.15 -27.81
N TYR A 472 -41.41 1.19 -28.72
CA TYR A 472 -42.53 0.25 -28.88
C TYR A 472 -42.35 -1.09 -28.17
N THR A 473 -41.14 -1.35 -27.59
CA THR A 473 -40.84 -2.62 -26.94
C THR A 473 -40.59 -2.49 -25.45
N SER A 474 -40.49 -1.29 -24.93
CA SER A 474 -40.45 -1.06 -23.50
C SER A 474 -41.88 -0.72 -23.00
N ASP A 475 -42.54 -1.70 -22.42
CA ASP A 475 -43.45 -1.43 -21.32
C ASP A 475 -42.60 -0.89 -20.16
N ALA A 476 -41.98 0.27 -20.37
CA ALA A 476 -41.33 1.03 -19.33
C ALA A 476 -42.43 1.68 -18.50
N ALA A 477 -43.07 0.87 -17.66
CA ALA A 477 -43.77 1.38 -16.53
C ALA A 477 -42.81 1.54 -15.35
#